data_df9814bcd55fcaef53b802c9f9543c30
#
_entry.id   df9814bcd55fcaef53b802c9f9543c30
#
_cell.length_a   1.000
_cell.length_b   1.000
_cell.length_c   1.000
_cell.angle_alpha   90.00
_cell.angle_beta   90.00
_cell.angle_gamma   90.00
#
_symmetry.space_group_name_H-M   'P 1'
#
loop_
_entity.id
_entity.type
_entity.pdbx_description
1 polymer ?
#
loop_
_entity_poly.entity_id
_entity_poly.type
_entity_poly.pdbx_seq_one_letter_code
_entity_poly.pdbx_strand_id
1 'polypeptide(L)'
;MRGIAYYCTVEELQKRGRDGIPEQFRSNTHLIYSSPATLAFNSPGAEGFGVKRAGLAIPDSIMLIVAPGCCGRNTSMISSMPQYEDRFFYLTMDETDIVTGRHLKKVPKAVQEICDSLEKKPSVVMICITCVDALLGTDMERICRKSEEKTGLPVRPCYMYALTREGRKPPMVHVRQSLYSLLEPKKKKGNVVNLLGFFSPLMDDCELYGMLEKAGVKTVHEISRCKDYEEYQTMAEANFNLVLHPEARFAAEDFHEKLKIPFIELRRLYQIDKITKQYQALGKVLGLPFEDHEAETAALDSVKRLKSAKPDAVFAIGECMNGDPFELALALVKYGFRVAEIYGTLTAENFVYLKNLSELSPQTKVFSNMEPTMLYYDPEESGVTITIGKDACYYHPDVKNVMWNEEVQPYGYAGVRHLCERLLEV
;
A
#
# COMPACT_ATOMS: atom_id res chain seq x y z
N MET A 1 -39.56 5.03 0.18
CA MET A 1 -38.76 3.84 0.54
C MET A 1 -37.36 4.39 0.91
N ARG A 2 -36.83 4.10 2.10
CA ARG A 2 -35.43 4.36 2.40
C ARG A 2 -34.62 3.50 1.42
N GLY A 3 -33.57 4.06 0.82
CA GLY A 3 -32.64 3.29 0.00
C GLY A 3 -31.99 2.19 0.85
N ILE A 4 -31.47 1.16 0.21
CA ILE A 4 -30.71 0.07 0.87
C ILE A 4 -29.33 0.07 0.24
N ALA A 5 -28.28 -0.08 1.06
CA ALA A 5 -26.92 -0.23 0.57
C ALA A 5 -26.81 -1.50 -0.28
N TYR A 6 -26.22 -1.38 -1.46
CA TYR A 6 -26.00 -2.52 -2.35
C TYR A 6 -24.93 -3.45 -1.80
N TYR A 7 -25.24 -4.73 -1.78
CA TYR A 7 -24.28 -5.79 -1.44
C TYR A 7 -24.52 -7.03 -2.30
N CYS A 8 -23.54 -7.89 -2.34
CA CYS A 8 -23.69 -9.27 -2.75
C CYS A 8 -23.22 -10.20 -1.62
N THR A 9 -23.81 -11.38 -1.52
CA THR A 9 -23.23 -12.41 -0.65
C THR A 9 -22.01 -13.05 -1.32
N VAL A 10 -21.13 -13.62 -0.50
CA VAL A 10 -19.96 -14.38 -1.00
C VAL A 10 -20.40 -15.50 -1.96
N GLU A 11 -21.51 -16.18 -1.65
CA GLU A 11 -22.08 -17.22 -2.51
C GLU A 11 -22.50 -16.69 -3.87
N GLU A 12 -23.19 -15.54 -3.91
CA GLU A 12 -23.62 -14.90 -5.14
C GLU A 12 -22.43 -14.47 -6.01
N LEU A 13 -21.40 -13.88 -5.39
CA LEU A 13 -20.17 -13.49 -6.10
C LEU A 13 -19.46 -14.70 -6.66
N GLN A 14 -19.35 -15.79 -5.89
CA GLN A 14 -18.73 -17.03 -6.36
C GLN A 14 -19.51 -17.65 -7.54
N LYS A 15 -20.85 -17.63 -7.51
CA LYS A 15 -21.69 -18.11 -8.61
C LYS A 15 -21.52 -17.29 -9.88
N ARG A 16 -21.33 -15.98 -9.77
CA ARG A 16 -21.07 -15.07 -10.91
C ARG A 16 -19.70 -15.30 -11.55
N GLY A 17 -18.72 -15.73 -10.76
CA GLY A 17 -17.37 -16.02 -11.22
C GLY A 17 -16.55 -14.77 -11.55
N ARG A 18 -15.32 -15.00 -11.97
CA ARG A 18 -14.32 -13.93 -12.22
C ARG A 18 -14.75 -12.92 -13.28
N ASP A 19 -15.44 -13.39 -14.32
CA ASP A 19 -15.89 -12.55 -15.43
C ASP A 19 -17.19 -11.80 -15.13
N GLY A 20 -17.93 -12.26 -14.11
CA GLY A 20 -19.20 -11.71 -13.67
C GLY A 20 -19.13 -10.75 -12.48
N ILE A 21 -17.95 -10.17 -12.19
CA ILE A 21 -17.82 -9.18 -11.10
C ILE A 21 -18.72 -7.97 -11.40
N PRO A 22 -19.67 -7.64 -10.51
CA PRO A 22 -20.52 -6.46 -10.67
C PRO A 22 -19.68 -5.17 -10.75
N GLU A 23 -20.16 -4.22 -11.54
CA GLU A 23 -19.47 -2.92 -11.72
C GLU A 23 -19.25 -2.18 -10.40
N GLN A 24 -20.18 -2.31 -9.47
CA GLN A 24 -20.13 -1.72 -8.13
C GLN A 24 -18.88 -2.12 -7.34
N PHE A 25 -18.26 -3.25 -7.65
CA PHE A 25 -17.05 -3.75 -6.98
C PHE A 25 -15.77 -3.50 -7.74
N ARG A 26 -15.84 -2.88 -8.93
CA ARG A 26 -14.64 -2.65 -9.78
C ARG A 26 -14.08 -1.25 -9.58
N SER A 27 -12.83 -1.13 -9.23
CA SER A 27 -12.16 0.16 -8.96
C SER A 27 -12.03 1.09 -10.17
N ASN A 28 -12.19 0.57 -11.39
CA ASN A 28 -11.94 1.31 -12.64
C ASN A 28 -13.19 1.75 -13.38
N THR A 29 -14.39 1.41 -12.89
CA THR A 29 -15.65 1.73 -13.54
C THR A 29 -16.26 3.08 -13.14
N HIS A 30 -15.84 3.61 -11.99
CA HIS A 30 -16.36 4.87 -11.46
C HIS A 30 -15.32 5.98 -11.57
N LEU A 31 -15.65 7.05 -12.31
CA LEU A 31 -14.83 8.28 -12.35
C LEU A 31 -15.03 9.13 -11.10
N ILE A 32 -16.26 9.12 -10.59
CA ILE A 32 -16.64 9.85 -9.38
C ILE A 32 -17.44 8.89 -8.51
N TYR A 33 -17.04 8.78 -7.27
CA TYR A 33 -17.78 8.07 -6.26
C TYR A 33 -17.68 8.82 -4.93
N SER A 34 -18.65 8.65 -4.09
CA SER A 34 -18.75 9.40 -2.84
C SER A 34 -19.36 8.55 -1.74
N SER A 35 -18.81 7.35 -1.52
CA SER A 35 -19.14 6.68 -0.28
C SER A 35 -18.59 7.49 0.89
N PRO A 36 -19.31 7.60 2.02
CA PRO A 36 -18.86 8.36 3.16
C PRO A 36 -17.50 7.91 3.69
N ALA A 37 -17.26 6.61 3.76
CA ALA A 37 -15.99 6.06 4.21
C ALA A 37 -14.84 6.42 3.28
N THR A 38 -15.05 6.39 1.96
CA THR A 38 -14.01 6.76 0.99
C THR A 38 -13.60 8.22 1.13
N LEU A 39 -14.56 9.13 1.32
CA LEU A 39 -14.26 10.54 1.55
C LEU A 39 -13.53 10.76 2.88
N ALA A 40 -13.86 10.00 3.91
CA ALA A 40 -13.23 10.11 5.21
C ALA A 40 -11.76 9.61 5.22
N PHE A 41 -11.47 8.50 4.51
CA PHE A 41 -10.19 7.79 4.65
C PHE A 41 -9.30 7.80 3.41
N ASN A 42 -9.84 8.07 2.23
CA ASN A 42 -9.10 8.11 0.96
C ASN A 42 -8.95 9.52 0.39
N SER A 43 -9.26 10.56 1.15
CA SER A 43 -9.01 11.92 0.69
C SER A 43 -7.50 12.19 0.54
N PRO A 44 -7.09 13.03 -0.41
CA PRO A 44 -5.70 13.46 -0.51
C PRO A 44 -5.26 14.14 0.79
N GLY A 45 -4.30 13.58 1.50
CA GLY A 45 -3.86 14.04 2.82
C GLY A 45 -4.43 13.24 3.99
N ALA A 46 -5.31 12.25 3.74
CA ALA A 46 -5.65 11.27 4.75
C ALA A 46 -4.38 10.53 5.23
N GLU A 47 -4.42 10.06 6.46
CA GLU A 47 -3.35 9.24 7.02
C GLU A 47 -3.02 8.06 6.10
N GLY A 48 -1.75 7.72 5.99
CA GLY A 48 -1.27 6.64 5.15
C GLY A 48 -0.23 7.10 4.13
N PHE A 49 0.36 6.15 3.42
CA PHE A 49 1.36 6.43 2.40
C PHE A 49 0.68 6.78 1.07
N GLY A 50 0.28 8.05 0.94
CA GLY A 50 -0.06 8.61 -0.38
C GLY A 50 1.20 8.76 -1.25
N VAL A 51 0.99 8.94 -2.56
CA VAL A 51 2.08 9.14 -3.54
C VAL A 51 3.08 10.21 -3.13
N LYS A 52 2.62 11.27 -2.45
CA LYS A 52 3.49 12.36 -1.97
C LYS A 52 4.47 11.89 -0.91
N ARG A 53 4.00 11.13 0.10
CA ARG A 53 4.89 10.56 1.13
C ARG A 53 5.79 9.48 0.56
N ALA A 54 5.23 8.60 -0.28
CA ALA A 54 5.99 7.56 -0.96
C ALA A 54 7.15 8.13 -1.78
N GLY A 55 6.93 9.23 -2.50
CA GLY A 55 7.98 9.92 -3.26
C GLY A 55 9.15 10.44 -2.41
N LEU A 56 8.94 10.61 -1.10
CA LEU A 56 9.97 11.03 -0.14
C LEU A 56 10.63 9.87 0.62
N ALA A 57 10.42 8.63 0.17
CA ALA A 57 11.03 7.46 0.82
C ALA A 57 12.56 7.39 0.65
N ILE A 58 13.12 8.04 -0.37
CA ILE A 58 14.57 8.16 -0.52
C ILE A 58 15.10 9.19 0.50
N PRO A 59 16.14 8.86 1.27
CA PRO A 59 16.75 9.79 2.23
C PRO A 59 17.18 11.10 1.55
N ASP A 60 16.98 12.21 2.26
CA ASP A 60 17.31 13.57 1.80
C ASP A 60 16.64 14.01 0.49
N SER A 61 15.64 13.28 0.00
CA SER A 61 14.85 13.72 -1.16
C SER A 61 13.89 14.83 -0.78
N ILE A 62 13.56 15.67 -1.75
CA ILE A 62 12.53 16.71 -1.63
C ILE A 62 11.44 16.53 -2.67
N MET A 63 10.29 17.15 -2.46
CA MET A 63 9.18 17.11 -3.38
C MET A 63 8.72 18.51 -3.79
N LEU A 64 8.71 18.76 -5.09
CA LEU A 64 8.08 19.93 -5.68
C LEU A 64 6.66 19.54 -6.14
N ILE A 65 5.65 20.15 -5.54
CA ILE A 65 4.26 19.99 -5.94
C ILE A 65 3.90 21.08 -6.93
N VAL A 66 3.53 20.68 -8.14
CA VAL A 66 3.11 21.57 -9.22
C VAL A 66 1.60 21.49 -9.36
N ALA A 67 0.89 22.52 -8.92
CA ALA A 67 -0.56 22.45 -8.83
C ALA A 67 -1.23 23.84 -8.68
N PRO A 68 -2.52 23.95 -9.03
CA PRO A 68 -3.35 25.03 -8.51
C PRO A 68 -3.37 25.03 -6.98
N GLY A 69 -3.57 26.20 -6.38
CA GLY A 69 -3.47 26.38 -4.92
C GLY A 69 -4.35 25.44 -4.07
N CYS A 70 -5.49 24.99 -4.61
CA CYS A 70 -6.37 24.04 -3.93
C CYS A 70 -5.73 22.67 -3.69
N CYS A 71 -4.89 22.18 -4.59
CA CYS A 71 -4.23 20.88 -4.47
C CYS A 71 -3.07 20.88 -3.46
N GLY A 72 -2.51 22.07 -3.17
CA GLY A 72 -1.47 22.23 -2.13
C GLY A 72 -1.99 22.13 -0.71
N ARG A 73 -3.25 22.52 -0.48
CA ARG A 73 -3.84 22.62 0.87
C ARG A 73 -3.71 21.34 1.69
N ASN A 74 -4.02 20.19 1.12
CA ASN A 74 -3.97 18.91 1.83
C ASN A 74 -2.53 18.45 2.13
N THR A 75 -1.54 19.00 1.45
CA THR A 75 -0.14 18.65 1.70
C THR A 75 0.42 19.39 2.91
N SER A 76 -0.16 20.53 3.28
CA SER A 76 0.28 21.28 4.47
C SER A 76 0.19 20.44 5.76
N MET A 77 -0.77 19.53 5.84
CA MET A 77 -0.87 18.59 6.96
C MET A 77 0.30 17.61 7.02
N ILE A 78 0.75 17.11 5.86
CA ILE A 78 1.90 16.20 5.79
C ILE A 78 3.20 16.95 6.11
N SER A 79 3.36 18.16 5.58
CA SER A 79 4.57 18.97 5.82
C SER A 79 4.71 19.43 7.28
N SER A 80 3.62 19.40 8.09
CA SER A 80 3.70 19.66 9.53
C SER A 80 4.19 18.46 10.35
N MET A 81 4.33 17.28 9.75
CA MET A 81 4.90 16.10 10.42
C MET A 81 6.42 16.22 10.47
N PRO A 82 7.08 15.96 11.64
CA PRO A 82 8.52 16.21 11.82
C PRO A 82 9.43 15.59 10.76
N GLN A 83 9.09 14.38 10.28
CA GLN A 83 9.90 13.66 9.28
C GLN A 83 9.79 14.25 7.87
N TYR A 84 8.85 15.18 7.63
CA TYR A 84 8.60 15.82 6.33
C TYR A 84 8.75 17.33 6.36
N GLU A 85 9.12 17.90 7.51
CA GLU A 85 9.41 19.32 7.65
C GLU A 85 10.50 19.71 6.63
N ASP A 86 10.30 20.86 5.96
CA ASP A 86 11.19 21.41 4.93
C ASP A 86 11.47 20.52 3.70
N ARG A 87 10.68 19.45 3.51
CA ARG A 87 10.84 18.56 2.35
C ARG A 87 9.80 18.80 1.24
N PHE A 88 8.79 19.64 1.46
CA PHE A 88 7.77 19.97 0.46
C PHE A 88 7.89 21.40 -0.01
N PHE A 89 7.92 21.57 -1.33
CA PHE A 89 7.92 22.86 -2.02
C PHE A 89 6.72 22.95 -2.96
N TYR A 90 6.25 24.15 -3.22
CA TYR A 90 5.03 24.35 -3.99
C TYR A 90 5.27 25.35 -5.14
N LEU A 91 4.95 24.94 -6.35
CA LEU A 91 4.84 25.80 -7.50
C LEU A 91 3.37 25.96 -7.86
N THR A 92 2.80 27.11 -7.51
CA THR A 92 1.39 27.39 -7.83
C THR A 92 1.25 27.68 -9.32
N MET A 93 0.29 27.01 -9.94
CA MET A 93 -0.14 27.23 -11.32
C MET A 93 -1.37 28.13 -11.34
N ASP A 94 -1.33 29.18 -12.16
CA ASP A 94 -2.48 30.01 -12.49
C ASP A 94 -3.13 29.59 -13.82
N GLU A 95 -4.27 30.19 -14.15
CA GLU A 95 -4.98 29.91 -15.40
C GLU A 95 -4.11 30.21 -16.63
N THR A 96 -3.28 31.26 -16.57
CA THR A 96 -2.36 31.62 -17.66
C THR A 96 -1.31 30.53 -17.86
N ASP A 97 -0.79 29.95 -16.79
CA ASP A 97 0.17 28.85 -16.87
C ASP A 97 -0.43 27.63 -17.56
N ILE A 98 -1.69 27.34 -17.25
CA ILE A 98 -2.43 26.19 -17.81
C ILE A 98 -2.68 26.43 -19.31
N VAL A 99 -3.27 27.57 -19.68
CA VAL A 99 -3.67 27.88 -21.05
C VAL A 99 -2.47 28.04 -22.01
N THR A 100 -1.39 28.64 -21.50
CA THR A 100 -0.20 28.95 -22.37
C THR A 100 0.89 27.88 -22.27
N GLY A 101 0.79 26.89 -21.39
CA GLY A 101 1.84 25.90 -21.10
C GLY A 101 3.10 26.53 -20.48
N ARG A 102 2.99 27.73 -19.88
CA ARG A 102 4.11 28.46 -19.27
C ARG A 102 4.74 27.67 -18.11
N HIS A 103 3.98 26.83 -17.40
CA HIS A 103 4.45 25.94 -16.34
C HIS A 103 5.60 25.03 -16.81
N LEU A 104 5.62 24.58 -18.07
CA LEU A 104 6.69 23.75 -18.63
C LEU A 104 8.08 24.40 -18.55
N LYS A 105 8.14 25.74 -18.52
CA LYS A 105 9.37 26.53 -18.37
C LYS A 105 9.60 26.90 -16.89
N LYS A 106 8.53 27.10 -16.13
CA LYS A 106 8.59 27.47 -14.70
C LYS A 106 9.15 26.34 -13.87
N VAL A 107 8.73 25.07 -14.13
CA VAL A 107 9.11 23.93 -13.29
C VAL A 107 10.63 23.72 -13.21
N PRO A 108 11.41 23.63 -14.32
CA PRO A 108 12.86 23.49 -14.22
C PRO A 108 13.56 24.69 -13.56
N LYS A 109 12.96 25.89 -13.65
CA LYS A 109 13.48 27.07 -12.97
C LYS A 109 13.22 27.00 -11.46
N ALA A 110 12.02 26.59 -11.06
CA ALA A 110 11.68 26.40 -9.63
C ALA A 110 12.56 25.32 -8.97
N VAL A 111 12.83 24.21 -9.66
CA VAL A 111 13.75 23.18 -9.16
C VAL A 111 15.14 23.77 -8.91
N GLN A 112 15.64 24.58 -9.84
CA GLN A 112 16.94 25.26 -9.67
C GLN A 112 16.92 26.20 -8.45
N GLU A 113 15.91 27.08 -8.36
CA GLU A 113 15.78 28.04 -7.26
C GLU A 113 15.72 27.33 -5.89
N ILE A 114 14.98 26.21 -5.77
CA ILE A 114 14.93 25.42 -4.56
C ILE A 114 16.33 24.87 -4.21
N CYS A 115 17.00 24.24 -5.17
CA CYS A 115 18.33 23.65 -4.95
C CYS A 115 19.38 24.70 -4.57
N ASP A 116 19.24 25.92 -5.09
CA ASP A 116 20.16 27.02 -4.78
C ASP A 116 19.86 27.67 -3.41
N SER A 117 18.63 27.57 -2.91
CA SER A 117 18.21 28.13 -1.63
C SER A 117 18.50 27.24 -0.42
N LEU A 118 18.70 25.94 -0.65
CA LEU A 118 18.93 24.97 0.42
C LEU A 118 20.41 24.93 0.82
N GLU A 119 20.68 24.96 2.13
CA GLU A 119 22.03 24.80 2.69
C GLU A 119 22.63 23.44 2.31
N LYS A 120 21.83 22.37 2.41
CA LYS A 120 22.19 21.03 1.99
C LYS A 120 21.46 20.68 0.70
N LYS A 121 22.21 20.35 -0.35
CA LYS A 121 21.61 19.88 -1.60
C LYS A 121 20.82 18.59 -1.39
N PRO A 122 19.60 18.47 -1.93
CA PRO A 122 18.83 17.24 -1.83
C PRO A 122 19.47 16.11 -2.63
N SER A 123 19.25 14.87 -2.21
CA SER A 123 19.70 13.69 -2.94
C SER A 123 18.93 13.49 -4.25
N VAL A 124 17.63 13.78 -4.23
CA VAL A 124 16.70 13.63 -5.36
C VAL A 124 15.61 14.69 -5.26
N VAL A 125 15.17 15.21 -6.40
CA VAL A 125 13.97 16.04 -6.48
C VAL A 125 12.85 15.23 -7.11
N MET A 126 11.76 15.03 -6.36
CA MET A 126 10.54 14.43 -6.88
C MET A 126 9.58 15.53 -7.33
N ILE A 127 9.11 15.48 -8.57
CA ILE A 127 8.13 16.43 -9.07
C ILE A 127 6.76 15.77 -9.06
N CYS A 128 5.90 16.20 -8.13
CA CYS A 128 4.53 15.71 -8.04
C CYS A 128 3.60 16.58 -8.89
N ILE A 129 3.01 15.97 -9.90
CA ILE A 129 2.00 16.61 -10.74
C ILE A 129 0.60 16.15 -10.36
N THR A 130 -0.35 17.04 -10.55
CA THR A 130 -1.75 16.80 -10.25
C THR A 130 -2.54 16.37 -11.48
N CYS A 131 -3.85 16.20 -11.30
CA CYS A 131 -4.76 15.84 -12.39
C CYS A 131 -4.75 16.86 -13.54
N VAL A 132 -4.44 18.13 -13.28
CA VAL A 132 -4.36 19.18 -14.33
C VAL A 132 -3.30 18.84 -15.37
N ASP A 133 -2.09 18.51 -14.95
CA ASP A 133 -1.02 18.12 -15.86
C ASP A 133 -1.34 16.83 -16.62
N ALA A 134 -2.02 15.89 -15.96
CA ALA A 134 -2.46 14.67 -16.60
C ALA A 134 -3.48 14.94 -17.71
N LEU A 135 -4.41 15.89 -17.50
CA LEU A 135 -5.39 16.33 -18.51
C LEU A 135 -4.75 17.10 -19.65
N LEU A 136 -3.70 17.88 -19.36
CA LEU A 136 -2.94 18.63 -20.37
C LEU A 136 -1.99 17.75 -21.19
N GLY A 137 -1.80 16.49 -20.81
CA GLY A 137 -0.85 15.58 -21.45
C GLY A 137 0.60 16.03 -21.29
N THR A 138 0.94 16.64 -20.16
CA THR A 138 2.29 17.15 -19.89
C THR A 138 3.35 16.04 -19.95
N ASP A 139 4.38 16.23 -20.77
CA ASP A 139 5.55 15.33 -20.83
C ASP A 139 6.48 15.59 -19.63
N MET A 140 6.19 14.87 -18.54
CA MET A 140 6.95 15.01 -17.29
C MET A 140 8.37 14.48 -17.38
N GLU A 141 8.61 13.45 -18.17
CA GLU A 141 9.96 12.92 -18.38
C GLU A 141 10.88 13.97 -18.99
N ARG A 142 10.36 14.75 -19.96
CA ARG A 142 11.08 15.87 -20.53
C ARG A 142 11.35 16.98 -19.53
N ILE A 143 10.38 17.28 -18.66
CA ILE A 143 10.55 18.30 -17.61
C ILE A 143 11.61 17.86 -16.61
N CYS A 144 11.57 16.60 -16.17
CA CYS A 144 12.56 16.03 -15.26
C CYS A 144 13.98 16.11 -15.87
N ARG A 145 14.17 15.65 -17.11
CA ARG A 145 15.47 15.75 -17.81
C ARG A 145 15.99 17.19 -17.88
N LYS A 146 15.14 18.15 -18.21
CA LYS A 146 15.53 19.58 -18.24
C LYS A 146 15.91 20.12 -16.85
N SER A 147 15.28 19.59 -15.81
CA SER A 147 15.61 19.97 -14.43
C SER A 147 16.93 19.34 -13.99
N GLU A 148 17.18 18.08 -14.37
CA GLU A 148 18.47 17.40 -14.17
C GLU A 148 19.62 18.13 -14.86
N GLU A 149 19.44 18.52 -16.13
CA GLU A 149 20.43 19.28 -16.90
C GLU A 149 20.83 20.61 -16.22
N LYS A 150 19.87 21.24 -15.52
CA LYS A 150 20.11 22.52 -14.84
C LYS A 150 20.77 22.36 -13.47
N THR A 151 20.37 21.34 -12.71
CA THR A 151 20.79 21.21 -11.30
C THR A 151 21.92 20.22 -11.09
N GLY A 152 22.13 19.30 -12.05
CA GLY A 152 23.03 18.16 -11.89
C GLY A 152 22.55 17.13 -10.88
N LEU A 153 21.31 17.23 -10.40
CA LEU A 153 20.71 16.30 -9.43
C LEU A 153 19.69 15.41 -10.11
N PRO A 154 19.49 14.18 -9.62
CA PRO A 154 18.42 13.32 -10.10
C PRO A 154 17.03 13.95 -9.88
N VAL A 155 16.20 13.95 -10.92
CA VAL A 155 14.82 14.46 -10.86
C VAL A 155 13.87 13.40 -11.40
N ARG A 156 12.83 13.03 -10.65
CA ARG A 156 11.89 11.99 -11.06
C ARG A 156 10.45 12.45 -10.93
N PRO A 157 9.57 11.98 -11.83
CA PRO A 157 8.15 12.28 -11.74
C PRO A 157 7.46 11.46 -10.67
N CYS A 158 6.49 12.07 -10.02
CA CYS A 158 5.59 11.47 -9.06
C CYS A 158 4.16 11.78 -9.50
N TYR A 159 3.48 10.82 -10.11
CA TYR A 159 2.17 11.03 -10.70
C TYR A 159 1.06 10.91 -9.66
N MET A 160 0.23 11.93 -9.55
CA MET A 160 -0.97 11.95 -8.71
C MET A 160 -2.20 12.27 -9.58
N TYR A 161 -2.64 11.29 -10.37
CA TYR A 161 -3.82 11.46 -11.19
C TYR A 161 -4.95 10.52 -10.72
N ALA A 162 -6.05 11.11 -10.29
CA ALA A 162 -7.24 10.36 -9.91
C ALA A 162 -8.22 10.19 -11.09
N LEU A 163 -8.25 11.15 -12.02
CA LEU A 163 -9.29 11.28 -13.04
C LEU A 163 -8.96 10.62 -14.40
N THR A 164 -7.72 10.20 -14.62
CA THR A 164 -7.27 9.68 -15.93
C THR A 164 -6.58 8.34 -15.78
N ARG A 165 -7.32 7.33 -15.31
CA ARG A 165 -6.76 6.00 -15.05
C ARG A 165 -6.70 5.09 -16.27
N GLU A 166 -7.47 5.35 -17.31
CA GLU A 166 -7.51 4.49 -18.50
C GLU A 166 -6.13 4.31 -19.13
N GLY A 167 -5.71 3.06 -19.26
CA GLY A 167 -4.43 2.69 -19.86
C GLY A 167 -3.18 3.07 -19.08
N ARG A 168 -3.30 3.60 -17.85
CA ARG A 168 -2.17 4.00 -17.00
C ARG A 168 -2.02 3.09 -15.79
N LYS A 169 -0.77 2.88 -15.38
CA LYS A 169 -0.46 2.18 -14.13
C LYS A 169 -0.98 3.00 -12.93
N PRO A 170 -1.42 2.35 -11.84
CA PRO A 170 -1.78 3.05 -10.61
C PRO A 170 -0.63 3.95 -10.11
N PRO A 171 -0.94 5.13 -9.54
CA PRO A 171 0.09 6.06 -9.05
C PRO A 171 1.10 5.44 -8.09
N MET A 172 0.66 4.54 -7.21
CA MET A 172 1.53 3.85 -6.25
C MET A 172 2.47 2.83 -6.91
N VAL A 173 2.10 2.25 -8.05
CA VAL A 173 3.00 1.43 -8.87
C VAL A 173 4.05 2.31 -9.53
N HIS A 174 3.62 3.42 -10.10
CA HIS A 174 4.52 4.37 -10.78
C HIS A 174 5.58 4.96 -9.86
N VAL A 175 5.20 5.40 -8.67
CA VAL A 175 6.16 5.98 -7.72
C VAL A 175 7.23 4.97 -7.30
N ARG A 176 6.86 3.68 -7.12
CA ARG A 176 7.84 2.63 -6.85
C ARG A 176 8.85 2.49 -7.98
N GLN A 177 8.38 2.45 -9.22
CA GLN A 177 9.28 2.41 -10.37
C GLN A 177 10.18 3.64 -10.46
N SER A 178 9.64 4.85 -10.23
CA SER A 178 10.41 6.11 -10.22
C SER A 178 11.51 6.10 -9.16
N LEU A 179 11.18 5.69 -7.93
CA LEU A 179 12.14 5.63 -6.84
C LEU A 179 13.28 4.65 -7.17
N TYR A 180 12.95 3.44 -7.53
CA TYR A 180 13.98 2.42 -7.78
C TYR A 180 14.71 2.56 -9.11
N SER A 181 14.21 3.39 -10.03
CA SER A 181 14.91 3.70 -11.30
C SER A 181 16.24 4.46 -11.12
N LEU A 182 16.45 5.02 -9.93
CA LEU A 182 17.65 5.78 -9.56
C LEU A 182 18.81 4.90 -9.11
N LEU A 183 18.59 3.61 -8.90
CA LEU A 183 19.64 2.69 -8.51
C LEU A 183 20.57 2.38 -9.68
N GLU A 184 21.86 2.54 -9.43
CA GLU A 184 22.90 2.27 -10.42
C GLU A 184 23.43 0.84 -10.28
N PRO A 185 23.83 0.18 -11.38
CA PRO A 185 24.40 -1.16 -11.33
C PRO A 185 25.62 -1.25 -10.43
N LYS A 186 25.59 -2.19 -9.48
CA LYS A 186 26.70 -2.48 -8.56
C LYS A 186 27.05 -3.98 -8.58
N LYS A 187 28.24 -4.31 -8.05
CA LYS A 187 28.66 -5.72 -7.88
C LYS A 187 27.76 -6.40 -6.85
N LYS A 188 27.19 -7.54 -7.22
CA LYS A 188 26.30 -8.32 -6.34
C LYS A 188 27.05 -8.91 -5.16
N LYS A 189 26.37 -8.96 -4.03
CA LYS A 189 26.83 -9.59 -2.78
C LYS A 189 25.83 -10.71 -2.44
N GLY A 190 26.32 -11.93 -2.31
CA GLY A 190 25.48 -13.12 -2.08
C GLY A 190 24.72 -13.13 -0.76
N ASN A 191 25.07 -12.25 0.17
CA ASN A 191 24.48 -12.14 1.51
C ASN A 191 23.67 -10.86 1.73
N VAL A 192 23.23 -10.20 0.65
CA VAL A 192 22.41 -8.98 0.68
C VAL A 192 21.07 -9.24 0.00
N VAL A 193 19.99 -8.87 0.64
CA VAL A 193 18.61 -9.04 0.17
C VAL A 193 17.85 -7.73 0.34
N ASN A 194 16.99 -7.39 -0.62
CA ASN A 194 16.04 -6.29 -0.46
C ASN A 194 14.65 -6.81 -0.14
N LEU A 195 13.96 -6.13 0.77
CA LEU A 195 12.51 -6.25 0.95
C LEU A 195 11.85 -5.10 0.21
N LEU A 196 11.11 -5.42 -0.85
CA LEU A 196 10.44 -4.44 -1.71
C LEU A 196 8.94 -4.44 -1.47
N GLY A 197 8.34 -3.27 -1.49
CA GLY A 197 6.89 -3.16 -1.50
C GLY A 197 6.34 -2.11 -0.56
N PHE A 198 6.88 -2.00 0.63
CA PHE A 198 6.45 -1.02 1.61
C PHE A 198 7.38 0.19 1.63
N PHE A 199 6.84 1.32 2.09
CA PHE A 199 7.57 2.57 2.32
C PHE A 199 7.83 2.83 3.82
N SER A 200 7.32 1.95 4.65
CA SER A 200 7.62 1.83 6.07
C SER A 200 8.20 0.46 6.35
N PRO A 201 8.99 0.31 7.42
CA PRO A 201 9.64 -0.96 7.73
C PRO A 201 8.63 -2.02 8.16
N LEU A 202 9.01 -3.28 8.05
CA LEU A 202 8.33 -4.35 8.78
C LEU A 202 8.54 -4.16 10.29
N MET A 203 7.64 -4.73 11.09
CA MET A 203 7.81 -4.81 12.55
C MET A 203 9.14 -5.50 12.88
N ASP A 204 9.86 -4.97 13.88
CA ASP A 204 11.20 -5.45 14.23
C ASP A 204 11.24 -6.91 14.70
N ASP A 205 10.13 -7.39 15.24
CA ASP A 205 9.93 -8.78 15.68
C ASP A 205 9.37 -9.70 14.59
N CYS A 206 9.34 -9.26 13.33
CA CYS A 206 8.97 -10.12 12.20
C CYS A 206 10.00 -11.24 12.04
N GLU A 207 9.55 -12.48 12.10
CA GLU A 207 10.38 -13.68 12.00
C GLU A 207 11.20 -13.76 10.71
N LEU A 208 10.76 -13.05 9.67
CA LEU A 208 11.45 -13.02 8.37
C LEU A 208 12.90 -12.56 8.49
N TYR A 209 13.20 -11.61 9.38
CA TYR A 209 14.57 -11.14 9.60
C TYR A 209 15.45 -12.25 10.17
N GLY A 210 15.01 -12.91 11.23
CA GLY A 210 15.75 -14.02 11.85
C GLY A 210 15.91 -15.22 10.92
N MET A 211 14.91 -15.50 10.09
CA MET A 211 14.98 -16.57 9.10
C MET A 211 15.98 -16.25 7.99
N LEU A 212 16.02 -15.00 7.50
CA LEU A 212 17.02 -14.54 6.53
C LEU A 212 18.44 -14.57 7.11
N GLU A 213 18.62 -14.16 8.37
CA GLU A 213 19.91 -14.25 9.06
C GLU A 213 20.40 -15.70 9.16
N LYS A 214 19.53 -16.63 9.60
CA LYS A 214 19.82 -18.08 9.62
C LYS A 214 20.16 -18.62 8.24
N ALA A 215 19.61 -18.05 7.18
CA ALA A 215 19.92 -18.36 5.78
C ALA A 215 21.25 -17.76 5.28
N GLY A 216 22.00 -17.05 6.13
CA GLY A 216 23.29 -16.46 5.80
C GLY A 216 23.21 -15.04 5.21
N VAL A 217 22.01 -14.42 5.20
CA VAL A 217 21.85 -13.02 4.83
C VAL A 217 22.41 -12.14 5.95
N LYS A 218 23.33 -11.25 5.60
CA LYS A 218 23.97 -10.32 6.56
C LYS A 218 23.35 -8.93 6.50
N THR A 219 22.76 -8.57 5.37
CA THR A 219 22.17 -7.25 5.17
C THR A 219 20.82 -7.40 4.50
N VAL A 220 19.81 -6.88 5.16
CA VAL A 220 18.46 -6.74 4.63
C VAL A 220 18.19 -5.27 4.41
N HIS A 221 17.93 -4.88 3.18
CA HIS A 221 17.58 -3.50 2.85
C HIS A 221 16.08 -3.33 2.72
N GLU A 222 15.58 -2.32 3.40
CA GLU A 222 14.27 -1.70 3.18
C GLU A 222 14.50 -0.22 2.90
N ILE A 223 13.82 0.34 1.91
CA ILE A 223 14.01 1.76 1.54
C ILE A 223 13.78 2.70 2.73
N SER A 224 12.84 2.36 3.60
CA SER A 224 12.50 3.12 4.82
C SER A 224 13.57 3.08 5.92
N ARG A 225 14.51 2.12 5.86
CA ARG A 225 15.59 1.97 6.83
C ARG A 225 16.92 2.50 6.33
N CYS A 226 17.01 2.93 5.07
CA CYS A 226 18.19 3.56 4.53
C CYS A 226 18.42 4.92 5.21
N LYS A 227 19.61 5.14 5.74
CA LYS A 227 19.98 6.35 6.51
C LYS A 227 20.32 7.53 5.60
N ASP A 228 20.90 7.24 4.45
CA ASP A 228 21.34 8.22 3.47
C ASP A 228 21.23 7.67 2.04
N TYR A 229 21.53 8.52 1.06
CA TYR A 229 21.45 8.17 -0.35
C TYR A 229 22.50 7.12 -0.75
N GLU A 230 23.65 7.07 -0.09
CA GLU A 230 24.68 6.07 -0.37
C GLU A 230 24.23 4.68 0.05
N GLU A 231 23.62 4.56 1.24
CA GLU A 231 23.03 3.31 1.71
C GLU A 231 21.88 2.88 0.79
N TYR A 232 20.99 3.81 0.38
CA TYR A 232 19.95 3.52 -0.60
C TYR A 232 20.56 2.94 -1.90
N GLN A 233 21.65 3.49 -2.41
CA GLN A 233 22.33 2.97 -3.59
C GLN A 233 22.90 1.55 -3.40
N THR A 234 23.16 1.11 -2.16
CA THR A 234 23.61 -0.27 -1.90
C THR A 234 22.51 -1.31 -2.09
N MET A 235 21.25 -0.93 -2.20
CA MET A 235 20.17 -1.84 -2.62
C MET A 235 20.45 -2.50 -3.98
N ALA A 236 21.24 -1.84 -4.84
CA ALA A 236 21.69 -2.41 -6.11
C ALA A 236 22.69 -3.57 -5.97
N GLU A 237 23.25 -3.80 -4.77
CA GLU A 237 24.19 -4.89 -4.49
C GLU A 237 23.47 -6.21 -4.12
N ALA A 238 22.15 -6.19 -3.96
CA ALA A 238 21.41 -7.36 -3.51
C ALA A 238 21.53 -8.56 -4.46
N ASN A 239 21.56 -9.75 -3.87
CA ASN A 239 21.54 -11.01 -4.60
C ASN A 239 20.16 -11.33 -5.18
N PHE A 240 19.11 -11.03 -4.41
CA PHE A 240 17.72 -11.12 -4.84
C PHE A 240 16.83 -10.15 -4.07
N ASN A 241 15.62 -9.97 -4.58
CA ASN A 241 14.57 -9.17 -3.96
C ASN A 241 13.43 -10.06 -3.44
N LEU A 242 12.95 -9.81 -2.23
CA LEU A 242 11.66 -10.31 -1.75
C LEU A 242 10.61 -9.23 -1.97
N VAL A 243 9.62 -9.50 -2.80
CA VAL A 243 8.52 -8.57 -3.10
C VAL A 243 7.37 -8.88 -2.15
N LEU A 244 7.10 -7.98 -1.21
CA LEU A 244 6.13 -8.18 -0.13
C LEU A 244 4.76 -7.52 -0.40
N HIS A 245 4.68 -6.70 -1.45
CA HIS A 245 3.44 -6.03 -1.85
C HIS A 245 3.27 -6.11 -3.38
N PRO A 246 2.07 -6.48 -3.88
CA PRO A 246 1.85 -6.70 -5.32
C PRO A 246 2.18 -5.49 -6.21
N GLU A 247 1.96 -4.27 -5.72
CA GLU A 247 2.28 -3.05 -6.48
C GLU A 247 3.78 -2.85 -6.74
N ALA A 248 4.66 -3.58 -6.05
CA ALA A 248 6.10 -3.52 -6.27
C ALA A 248 6.59 -4.46 -7.39
N ARG A 249 5.71 -5.31 -7.93
CA ARG A 249 6.07 -6.29 -8.97
C ARG A 249 6.76 -5.63 -10.16
N PHE A 250 6.17 -4.56 -10.72
CA PHE A 250 6.76 -3.85 -11.87
C PHE A 250 8.13 -3.24 -11.55
N ALA A 251 8.32 -2.73 -10.33
CA ALA A 251 9.63 -2.27 -9.90
C ALA A 251 10.63 -3.43 -9.79
N ALA A 252 10.21 -4.58 -9.31
CA ALA A 252 11.06 -5.78 -9.23
C ALA A 252 11.41 -6.34 -10.62
N GLU A 253 10.50 -6.27 -11.59
CA GLU A 253 10.76 -6.58 -13.00
C GLU A 253 11.82 -5.62 -13.57
N ASP A 254 11.71 -4.32 -13.30
CA ASP A 254 12.74 -3.34 -13.67
C ASP A 254 14.11 -3.64 -13.04
N PHE A 255 14.15 -4.06 -11.76
CA PHE A 255 15.39 -4.54 -11.10
C PHE A 255 15.98 -5.76 -11.84
N HIS A 256 15.12 -6.71 -12.21
CA HIS A 256 15.58 -7.90 -12.93
C HIS A 256 16.15 -7.53 -14.30
N GLU A 257 15.46 -6.68 -15.05
CA GLU A 257 15.89 -6.28 -16.40
C GLU A 257 17.16 -5.42 -16.41
N LYS A 258 17.20 -4.39 -15.55
CA LYS A 258 18.26 -3.37 -15.56
C LYS A 258 19.46 -3.76 -14.69
N LEU A 259 19.18 -4.29 -13.49
CA LEU A 259 20.21 -4.57 -12.49
C LEU A 259 20.54 -6.06 -12.38
N LYS A 260 19.83 -6.93 -13.11
CA LYS A 260 20.00 -8.39 -13.05
C LYS A 260 19.83 -8.96 -11.63
N ILE A 261 18.90 -8.40 -10.87
CA ILE A 261 18.54 -8.91 -9.54
C ILE A 261 17.22 -9.68 -9.69
N PRO A 262 17.21 -11.02 -9.49
CA PRO A 262 15.99 -11.80 -9.51
C PRO A 262 15.09 -11.45 -8.31
N PHE A 263 13.81 -11.82 -8.40
CA PHE A 263 12.88 -11.58 -7.30
C PHE A 263 11.97 -12.78 -7.04
N ILE A 264 11.48 -12.84 -5.81
CA ILE A 264 10.52 -13.82 -5.32
C ILE A 264 9.39 -13.04 -4.66
N GLU A 265 8.15 -13.35 -5.03
CA GLU A 265 6.99 -12.71 -4.40
C GLU A 265 6.52 -13.50 -3.18
N LEU A 266 6.34 -12.78 -2.08
CA LEU A 266 5.70 -13.28 -0.87
C LEU A 266 4.47 -12.43 -0.60
N ARG A 267 3.37 -13.06 -0.22
CA ARG A 267 2.12 -12.37 0.09
C ARG A 267 2.00 -12.14 1.60
N ARG A 268 1.43 -11.02 1.99
CA ARG A 268 0.93 -10.83 3.36
C ARG A 268 -0.29 -11.71 3.54
N LEU A 269 -0.26 -12.56 4.54
CA LEU A 269 -1.28 -13.56 4.83
C LEU A 269 -1.57 -13.57 6.33
N TYR A 270 -2.81 -13.90 6.68
CA TYR A 270 -3.27 -14.14 8.05
C TYR A 270 -3.62 -15.62 8.29
N GLN A 271 -3.72 -16.43 7.24
CA GLN A 271 -3.84 -17.88 7.34
C GLN A 271 -2.48 -18.50 7.67
N ILE A 272 -2.26 -18.92 8.92
CA ILE A 272 -0.98 -19.47 9.42
C ILE A 272 -0.50 -20.64 8.53
N ASP A 273 -1.40 -21.57 8.16
CA ASP A 273 -1.06 -22.70 7.28
C ASP A 273 -0.54 -22.27 5.91
N LYS A 274 -0.96 -21.12 5.43
CA LYS A 274 -0.49 -20.54 4.15
C LYS A 274 0.84 -19.83 4.32
N ILE A 275 1.07 -19.15 5.45
CA ILE A 275 2.36 -18.55 5.78
C ILE A 275 3.42 -19.64 5.84
N THR A 276 3.15 -20.75 6.56
CA THR A 276 4.05 -21.90 6.64
C THR A 276 4.39 -22.45 5.26
N LYS A 277 3.39 -22.69 4.41
CA LYS A 277 3.60 -23.18 3.05
C LYS A 277 4.41 -22.21 2.18
N GLN A 278 4.18 -20.91 2.33
CA GLN A 278 4.93 -19.87 1.62
C GLN A 278 6.40 -19.87 2.02
N TYR A 279 6.72 -19.97 3.30
CA TYR A 279 8.09 -20.07 3.79
C TYR A 279 8.77 -21.38 3.36
N GLN A 280 8.08 -22.50 3.44
CA GLN A 280 8.59 -23.78 2.93
C GLN A 280 8.88 -23.74 1.42
N ALA A 281 8.03 -23.06 0.64
CA ALA A 281 8.27 -22.87 -0.79
C ALA A 281 9.51 -22.00 -1.04
N LEU A 282 9.69 -20.93 -0.27
CA LEU A 282 10.88 -20.09 -0.32
C LEU A 282 12.13 -20.90 0.05
N GLY A 283 12.07 -21.70 1.09
CA GLY A 283 13.16 -22.60 1.49
C GLY A 283 13.61 -23.56 0.38
N LYS A 284 12.65 -24.13 -0.35
CA LYS A 284 12.96 -24.98 -1.52
C LYS A 284 13.71 -24.22 -2.61
N VAL A 285 13.32 -22.96 -2.87
CA VAL A 285 14.01 -22.11 -3.87
C VAL A 285 15.42 -21.75 -3.40
N LEU A 286 15.58 -21.47 -2.11
CA LEU A 286 16.88 -21.13 -1.51
C LEU A 286 17.78 -22.36 -1.26
N GLY A 287 17.23 -23.58 -1.35
CA GLY A 287 17.95 -24.82 -1.10
C GLY A 287 18.30 -25.06 0.38
N LEU A 288 17.52 -24.47 1.30
CA LEU A 288 17.73 -24.60 2.75
C LEU A 288 16.39 -24.57 3.50
N PRO A 289 16.32 -25.09 4.76
CA PRO A 289 15.14 -24.93 5.59
C PRO A 289 14.86 -23.44 5.83
N PHE A 290 13.62 -23.01 5.59
CA PHE A 290 13.18 -21.66 5.84
C PHE A 290 11.87 -21.70 6.61
N GLU A 291 12.00 -21.85 7.94
CA GLU A 291 10.90 -22.08 8.87
C GLU A 291 11.22 -21.53 10.25
N ASP A 292 10.20 -21.13 10.98
CA ASP A 292 10.29 -20.66 12.37
C ASP A 292 9.11 -21.24 13.16
N HIS A 293 9.33 -22.41 13.77
CA HIS A 293 8.30 -23.13 14.55
C HIS A 293 7.89 -22.40 15.82
N GLU A 294 8.79 -21.59 16.40
CA GLU A 294 8.48 -20.80 17.59
C GLU A 294 7.49 -19.69 17.26
N ALA A 295 7.78 -18.93 16.19
CA ALA A 295 6.89 -17.87 15.71
C ALA A 295 5.53 -18.44 15.23
N GLU A 296 5.52 -19.58 14.52
CA GLU A 296 4.31 -20.28 14.11
C GLU A 296 3.46 -20.68 15.33
N THR A 297 4.08 -21.28 16.36
CA THR A 297 3.39 -21.69 17.58
C THR A 297 2.84 -20.49 18.33
N ALA A 298 3.60 -19.42 18.47
CA ALA A 298 3.14 -18.20 19.11
C ALA A 298 1.93 -17.58 18.42
N ALA A 299 1.91 -17.59 17.07
CA ALA A 299 0.75 -17.14 16.29
C ALA A 299 -0.47 -18.03 16.51
N LEU A 300 -0.30 -19.36 16.47
CA LEU A 300 -1.40 -20.31 16.76
C LEU A 300 -1.97 -20.13 18.16
N ASP A 301 -1.12 -19.92 19.15
CA ASP A 301 -1.57 -19.73 20.54
C ASP A 301 -2.27 -18.38 20.75
N SER A 302 -1.86 -17.32 20.00
CA SER A 302 -2.57 -16.05 20.02
C SER A 302 -3.99 -16.17 19.46
N VAL A 303 -4.17 -16.93 18.38
CA VAL A 303 -5.49 -17.23 17.80
C VAL A 303 -6.36 -18.02 18.78
N LYS A 304 -5.80 -19.06 19.46
CA LYS A 304 -6.53 -19.83 20.48
C LYS A 304 -6.96 -18.96 21.66
N ARG A 305 -6.07 -18.08 22.15
CA ARG A 305 -6.39 -17.13 23.23
C ARG A 305 -7.52 -16.19 22.81
N LEU A 306 -7.46 -15.63 21.60
CA LEU A 306 -8.51 -14.75 21.06
C LEU A 306 -9.84 -15.52 20.99
N LYS A 307 -9.85 -16.74 20.45
CA LYS A 307 -11.07 -17.54 20.35
C LYS A 307 -11.67 -17.89 21.70
N SER A 308 -10.84 -18.17 22.70
CA SER A 308 -11.29 -18.45 24.08
C SER A 308 -11.85 -17.20 24.77
N ALA A 309 -11.24 -16.03 24.53
CA ALA A 309 -11.67 -14.78 25.15
C ALA A 309 -12.93 -14.19 24.50
N LYS A 310 -13.10 -14.39 23.19
CA LYS A 310 -14.18 -13.80 22.38
C LYS A 310 -14.86 -14.84 21.48
N PRO A 311 -15.49 -15.89 22.09
CA PRO A 311 -16.06 -17.01 21.32
C PRO A 311 -17.19 -16.60 20.38
N ASP A 312 -17.94 -15.55 20.74
CA ASP A 312 -19.14 -15.07 20.02
C ASP A 312 -18.84 -13.83 19.16
N ALA A 313 -17.56 -13.48 18.94
CA ALA A 313 -17.20 -12.33 18.14
C ALA A 313 -17.70 -12.47 16.69
N VAL A 314 -18.33 -11.41 16.20
CA VAL A 314 -18.81 -11.26 14.82
C VAL A 314 -18.08 -10.09 14.20
N PHE A 315 -17.35 -10.35 13.13
CA PHE A 315 -16.47 -9.36 12.51
C PHE A 315 -17.09 -8.70 11.27
N ALA A 316 -16.80 -7.40 11.11
CA ALA A 316 -16.81 -6.71 9.83
C ALA A 316 -15.37 -6.29 9.48
N ILE A 317 -14.98 -6.48 8.22
CA ILE A 317 -13.60 -6.28 7.76
C ILE A 317 -13.59 -5.28 6.63
N GLY A 318 -12.82 -4.20 6.79
CA GLY A 318 -12.65 -3.15 5.80
C GLY A 318 -11.44 -3.37 4.89
N GLU A 319 -11.42 -2.66 3.76
CA GLU A 319 -10.27 -2.67 2.84
C GLU A 319 -9.15 -1.69 3.26
N CYS A 320 -9.48 -0.69 4.11
CA CYS A 320 -8.50 0.27 4.61
C CYS A 320 -7.72 -0.29 5.80
N MET A 321 -6.96 -1.36 5.56
CA MET A 321 -6.18 -2.09 6.56
C MET A 321 -4.86 -2.63 6.01
N ASN A 322 -4.00 -3.16 6.89
CA ASN A 322 -2.75 -3.83 6.50
C ASN A 322 -3.03 -5.25 6.00
N GLY A 323 -3.57 -5.41 4.81
CA GLY A 323 -3.79 -6.73 4.19
C GLY A 323 -4.90 -6.75 3.15
N ASP A 324 -5.25 -7.95 2.73
CA ASP A 324 -6.41 -8.20 1.85
C ASP A 324 -7.61 -8.58 2.72
N PRO A 325 -8.74 -7.87 2.66
CA PRO A 325 -9.90 -8.12 3.51
C PRO A 325 -10.53 -9.50 3.28
N PHE A 326 -10.46 -10.04 2.08
CA PHE A 326 -10.99 -11.37 1.76
C PHE A 326 -10.10 -12.49 2.31
N GLU A 327 -8.78 -12.28 2.28
CA GLU A 327 -7.82 -13.20 2.88
C GLU A 327 -7.98 -13.25 4.40
N LEU A 328 -8.06 -12.08 5.05
CA LEU A 328 -8.29 -12.01 6.49
C LEU A 328 -9.65 -12.60 6.89
N ALA A 329 -10.71 -12.32 6.12
CA ALA A 329 -12.02 -12.91 6.34
C ALA A 329 -11.95 -14.44 6.32
N LEU A 330 -11.27 -15.01 5.33
CA LEU A 330 -11.08 -16.46 5.24
C LEU A 330 -10.27 -17.01 6.42
N ALA A 331 -9.22 -16.30 6.86
CA ALA A 331 -8.43 -16.68 8.02
C ALA A 331 -9.30 -16.74 9.28
N LEU A 332 -10.07 -15.69 9.58
CA LEU A 332 -10.95 -15.62 10.74
C LEU A 332 -12.03 -16.71 10.71
N VAL A 333 -12.66 -16.96 9.55
CA VAL A 333 -13.64 -18.03 9.40
C VAL A 333 -13.01 -19.40 9.66
N LYS A 334 -11.81 -19.67 9.16
CA LYS A 334 -11.06 -20.92 9.44
C LYS A 334 -10.68 -21.06 10.92
N TYR A 335 -10.45 -19.95 11.61
CA TYR A 335 -10.20 -19.95 13.06
C TYR A 335 -11.49 -20.10 13.90
N GLY A 336 -12.63 -20.26 13.22
CA GLY A 336 -13.92 -20.52 13.85
C GLY A 336 -14.67 -19.26 14.28
N PHE A 337 -14.28 -18.08 13.79
CA PHE A 337 -15.01 -16.84 14.00
C PHE A 337 -16.09 -16.63 12.94
N ARG A 338 -17.10 -15.83 13.27
CA ARG A 338 -18.11 -15.37 12.33
C ARG A 338 -17.65 -14.06 11.67
N VAL A 339 -17.70 -14.00 10.33
CA VAL A 339 -17.52 -12.77 9.55
C VAL A 339 -18.86 -12.45 8.91
N ALA A 340 -19.48 -11.36 9.31
CA ALA A 340 -20.78 -10.93 8.78
C ALA A 340 -20.62 -10.11 7.52
N GLU A 341 -19.59 -9.25 7.48
CA GLU A 341 -19.43 -8.25 6.43
C GLU A 341 -17.97 -8.07 6.02
N ILE A 342 -17.77 -7.81 4.72
CA ILE A 342 -16.50 -7.42 4.12
C ILE A 342 -16.75 -6.17 3.29
N TYR A 343 -15.94 -5.13 3.47
CA TYR A 343 -15.94 -3.96 2.62
C TYR A 343 -14.72 -4.04 1.71
N GLY A 344 -14.91 -3.94 0.40
CA GLY A 344 -13.76 -4.02 -0.47
C GLY A 344 -14.05 -3.99 -1.95
N THR A 345 -13.02 -3.65 -2.68
CA THR A 345 -12.94 -3.72 -4.13
C THR A 345 -12.58 -5.13 -4.56
N LEU A 346 -13.25 -5.65 -5.61
CA LEU A 346 -13.00 -6.99 -6.12
C LEU A 346 -12.12 -6.98 -7.37
N THR A 347 -11.17 -7.89 -7.35
CA THR A 347 -10.37 -8.26 -8.51
C THR A 347 -10.52 -9.76 -8.81
N ALA A 348 -10.07 -10.21 -9.97
CA ALA A 348 -10.06 -11.63 -10.30
C ALA A 348 -9.21 -12.48 -9.32
N GLU A 349 -8.23 -11.87 -8.66
CA GLU A 349 -7.36 -12.55 -7.70
C GLU A 349 -8.08 -12.93 -6.40
N ASN A 350 -9.08 -12.14 -5.97
CA ASN A 350 -9.84 -12.40 -4.74
C ASN A 350 -10.68 -13.68 -4.81
N PHE A 351 -10.96 -14.20 -6.03
CA PHE A 351 -11.74 -15.42 -6.21
C PHE A 351 -11.09 -16.69 -5.61
N VAL A 352 -9.79 -16.67 -5.36
CA VAL A 352 -9.11 -17.72 -4.60
C VAL A 352 -9.66 -17.81 -3.17
N TYR A 353 -9.95 -16.66 -2.56
CA TYR A 353 -10.51 -16.56 -1.21
C TYR A 353 -12.03 -16.75 -1.23
N LEU A 354 -12.74 -16.11 -2.16
CA LEU A 354 -14.20 -16.21 -2.31
C LEU A 354 -14.66 -17.66 -2.48
N LYS A 355 -13.94 -18.49 -3.22
CA LYS A 355 -14.26 -19.90 -3.37
C LYS A 355 -14.35 -20.62 -2.02
N ASN A 356 -13.34 -20.48 -1.19
CA ASN A 356 -13.31 -21.13 0.13
C ASN A 356 -14.29 -20.46 1.11
N LEU A 357 -14.46 -19.15 1.04
CA LEU A 357 -15.44 -18.44 1.86
C LEU A 357 -16.87 -18.87 1.52
N SER A 358 -17.19 -19.12 0.22
CA SER A 358 -18.53 -19.56 -0.18
C SER A 358 -18.90 -20.95 0.37
N GLU A 359 -17.92 -21.79 0.67
CA GLU A 359 -18.12 -23.09 1.30
C GLU A 359 -18.29 -22.99 2.82
N LEU A 360 -17.56 -22.05 3.47
CA LEU A 360 -17.50 -21.93 4.93
C LEU A 360 -18.45 -20.86 5.50
N SER A 361 -18.69 -19.78 4.78
CA SER A 361 -19.50 -18.64 5.21
C SER A 361 -20.23 -18.00 4.02
N PRO A 362 -21.14 -18.71 3.34
CA PRO A 362 -21.77 -18.29 2.09
C PRO A 362 -22.59 -16.99 2.21
N GLN A 363 -23.12 -16.72 3.41
CA GLN A 363 -23.99 -15.56 3.67
C GLN A 363 -23.24 -14.30 4.09
N THR A 364 -21.91 -14.33 4.20
CA THR A 364 -21.12 -13.11 4.43
C THR A 364 -21.44 -12.08 3.33
N LYS A 365 -21.84 -10.89 3.76
CA LYS A 365 -22.16 -9.78 2.85
C LYS A 365 -20.88 -9.08 2.42
N VAL A 366 -20.80 -8.74 1.15
CA VAL A 366 -19.70 -7.94 0.59
C VAL A 366 -20.28 -6.63 0.11
N PHE A 367 -19.70 -5.53 0.58
CA PHE A 367 -20.03 -4.15 0.22
C PHE A 367 -18.86 -3.51 -0.52
N SER A 368 -19.13 -2.49 -1.30
CA SER A 368 -18.09 -1.70 -1.96
C SER A 368 -18.08 -0.28 -1.41
N ASN A 369 -16.93 0.18 -0.94
CA ASN A 369 -16.74 1.58 -0.55
C ASN A 369 -16.91 2.57 -1.70
N MET A 370 -16.98 2.09 -2.93
CA MET A 370 -17.17 2.92 -4.13
C MET A 370 -18.61 3.05 -4.56
N GLU A 371 -19.51 2.25 -3.97
CA GLU A 371 -20.91 2.25 -4.32
C GLU A 371 -21.67 3.39 -3.63
N PRO A 372 -22.29 4.32 -4.36
CA PRO A 372 -22.99 5.47 -3.78
C PRO A 372 -24.11 5.10 -2.80
N THR A 373 -24.72 3.92 -2.96
CA THR A 373 -25.79 3.46 -2.06
C THR A 373 -25.33 3.17 -0.65
N MET A 374 -24.02 3.15 -0.39
CA MET A 374 -23.44 3.09 0.97
C MET A 374 -23.88 4.26 1.87
N LEU A 375 -24.42 5.34 1.30
CA LEU A 375 -25.14 6.39 2.06
C LEU A 375 -26.35 5.86 2.82
N TYR A 376 -26.91 4.74 2.43
CA TYR A 376 -28.07 4.08 3.04
C TYR A 376 -27.70 2.87 3.88
N TYR A 377 -26.40 2.68 4.15
CA TYR A 377 -25.97 1.58 5.00
C TYR A 377 -26.50 1.76 6.42
N ASP A 378 -27.03 0.67 6.98
CA ASP A 378 -27.57 0.63 8.33
C ASP A 378 -26.94 -0.54 9.10
N PRO A 379 -26.20 -0.27 10.18
CA PRO A 379 -25.53 -1.30 10.97
C PRO A 379 -26.45 -2.09 11.90
N GLU A 380 -27.69 -1.64 12.16
CA GLU A 380 -28.55 -2.19 13.23
C GLU A 380 -28.83 -3.69 13.08
N GLU A 381 -28.93 -4.20 11.85
CA GLU A 381 -29.24 -5.61 11.57
C GLU A 381 -27.99 -6.47 11.29
N SER A 382 -26.79 -5.91 11.37
CA SER A 382 -25.56 -6.63 11.00
C SER A 382 -25.14 -7.70 12.02
N GLY A 383 -25.42 -7.45 13.29
CA GLY A 383 -24.96 -8.26 14.42
C GLY A 383 -23.44 -8.22 14.61
N VAL A 384 -22.74 -7.28 13.99
CA VAL A 384 -21.30 -7.08 14.13
C VAL A 384 -20.97 -6.60 15.53
N THR A 385 -19.92 -7.16 16.13
CA THR A 385 -19.45 -6.79 17.47
C THR A 385 -18.06 -6.19 17.47
N ILE A 386 -17.25 -6.49 16.44
CA ILE A 386 -15.87 -6.00 16.29
C ILE A 386 -15.63 -5.66 14.81
N THR A 387 -14.99 -4.54 14.56
CA THR A 387 -14.54 -4.17 13.22
C THR A 387 -13.02 -4.19 13.08
N ILE A 388 -12.54 -4.48 11.88
CA ILE A 388 -11.13 -4.39 11.49
C ILE A 388 -11.04 -3.53 10.23
N GLY A 389 -10.25 -2.46 10.27
CA GLY A 389 -10.09 -1.51 9.17
C GLY A 389 -10.83 -0.19 9.41
N LYS A 390 -10.27 0.90 8.91
CA LYS A 390 -10.80 2.27 9.11
C LYS A 390 -12.20 2.45 8.55
N ASP A 391 -12.45 1.90 7.37
CA ASP A 391 -13.74 1.97 6.68
C ASP A 391 -14.83 1.14 7.39
N ALA A 392 -14.50 -0.08 7.83
CA ALA A 392 -15.42 -0.87 8.65
C ALA A 392 -15.78 -0.16 9.95
N CYS A 393 -14.79 0.45 10.63
CA CYS A 393 -15.00 1.26 11.82
C CYS A 393 -15.92 2.46 11.55
N TYR A 394 -15.79 3.10 10.39
CA TYR A 394 -16.65 4.21 10.00
C TYR A 394 -18.13 3.81 9.92
N TYR A 395 -18.42 2.62 9.38
CA TYR A 395 -19.79 2.12 9.25
C TYR A 395 -20.37 1.53 10.55
N HIS A 396 -19.51 1.22 11.51
CA HIS A 396 -19.89 0.64 12.82
C HIS A 396 -19.26 1.44 13.98
N PRO A 397 -19.63 2.71 14.18
CA PRO A 397 -18.97 3.57 15.18
C PRO A 397 -19.20 3.12 16.62
N ASP A 398 -20.29 2.40 16.90
CA ASP A 398 -20.74 2.03 18.23
C ASP A 398 -20.25 0.68 18.73
N VAL A 399 -19.48 -0.07 17.88
CA VAL A 399 -18.91 -1.36 18.27
C VAL A 399 -17.41 -1.25 18.58
N LYS A 400 -16.83 -2.31 19.11
CA LYS A 400 -15.38 -2.39 19.31
C LYS A 400 -14.66 -2.38 17.98
N ASN A 401 -13.57 -1.61 17.87
CA ASN A 401 -12.88 -1.48 16.59
C ASN A 401 -11.35 -1.51 16.72
N VAL A 402 -10.71 -2.12 15.74
CA VAL A 402 -9.27 -2.15 15.53
C VAL A 402 -8.98 -1.57 14.15
N MET A 403 -8.37 -0.40 14.09
CA MET A 403 -8.08 0.27 12.81
C MET A 403 -7.21 -0.57 11.89
N TRP A 404 -6.27 -1.33 12.45
CA TRP A 404 -5.33 -2.21 11.75
C TRP A 404 -4.78 -1.58 10.45
N ASN A 405 -4.41 -0.33 10.55
CA ASN A 405 -3.78 0.43 9.47
C ASN A 405 -2.49 1.06 10.00
N GLU A 406 -1.60 0.17 10.42
CA GLU A 406 -0.34 0.50 11.07
C GLU A 406 0.67 1.01 10.03
N GLU A 407 1.46 2.01 10.41
CA GLU A 407 2.53 2.53 9.56
C GLU A 407 3.70 1.53 9.50
N VAL A 408 4.15 1.03 10.65
CA VAL A 408 5.08 -0.10 10.71
C VAL A 408 4.32 -1.37 10.33
N GLN A 409 4.82 -2.07 9.33
CA GLN A 409 4.04 -3.06 8.60
C GLN A 409 4.00 -4.42 9.30
N PRO A 410 2.82 -4.89 9.74
CA PRO A 410 2.69 -6.25 10.24
C PRO A 410 2.86 -7.26 9.09
N TYR A 411 3.61 -8.33 9.33
CA TYR A 411 3.89 -9.35 8.33
C TYR A 411 4.11 -10.72 8.98
N GLY A 412 3.86 -11.79 8.23
CA GLY A 412 4.13 -13.15 8.65
C GLY A 412 3.37 -13.59 9.90
N TYR A 413 3.97 -14.45 10.68
CA TYR A 413 3.41 -14.95 11.95
C TYR A 413 3.30 -13.85 13.00
N ALA A 414 4.30 -12.96 13.06
CA ALA A 414 4.26 -11.79 13.94
C ALA A 414 3.03 -10.91 13.63
N GLY A 415 2.72 -10.69 12.36
CA GLY A 415 1.52 -9.94 11.96
C GLY A 415 0.22 -10.56 12.45
N VAL A 416 0.08 -11.88 12.40
CA VAL A 416 -1.08 -12.59 12.95
C VAL A 416 -1.16 -12.43 14.47
N ARG A 417 -0.04 -12.61 15.17
CA ARG A 417 0.04 -12.47 16.61
C ARG A 417 -0.37 -11.07 17.08
N HIS A 418 0.22 -10.04 16.47
CA HIS A 418 -0.11 -8.64 16.79
C HIS A 418 -1.58 -8.29 16.52
N LEU A 419 -2.16 -8.77 15.41
CA LEU A 419 -3.60 -8.58 15.18
C LEU A 419 -4.44 -9.20 16.29
N CYS A 420 -4.13 -10.44 16.70
CA CYS A 420 -4.85 -11.10 17.77
C CYS A 420 -4.70 -10.36 19.12
N GLU A 421 -3.52 -9.84 19.42
CA GLU A 421 -3.25 -9.03 20.61
C GLU A 421 -4.09 -7.75 20.61
N ARG A 422 -4.10 -7.00 19.48
CA ARG A 422 -4.95 -5.80 19.35
C ARG A 422 -6.45 -6.12 19.46
N LEU A 423 -6.89 -7.26 18.95
CA LEU A 423 -8.28 -7.71 19.08
C LEU A 423 -8.63 -8.13 20.51
N LEU A 424 -7.67 -8.54 21.32
CA LEU A 424 -7.88 -8.85 22.74
C LEU A 424 -8.01 -7.60 23.61
N GLU A 425 -7.37 -6.49 23.21
CA GLU A 425 -7.39 -5.21 23.92
C GLU A 425 -8.75 -4.49 23.86
N VAL A 426 -9.56 -4.74 22.85
CA VAL A 426 -10.88 -4.13 22.64
C VAL A 426 -11.99 -5.04 23.13
#